data_446eee3fb67bb2fe45578f40ae6a6ee6
#
_entry.id   446eee3fb67bb2fe45578f40ae6a6ee6
#
_cell.length_a   1.000
_cell.length_b   1.000
_cell.length_c   1.000
_cell.angle_alpha   90.00
_cell.angle_beta   90.00
_cell.angle_gamma   90.00
#
_symmetry.space_group_name_H-M   'P 1'
#
loop_
_entity.id
_entity.type
_entity.pdbx_description
1 polymer ?
#
loop_
_entity_poly.entity_id
_entity_poly.type
_entity_poly.pdbx_seq_one_letter_code
_entity_poly.pdbx_strand_id
1 'polypeptide(L)'
;MEVITADEVALTPASFSKYSTGTXTYPDCSKXPXEXLDKLXSEXXXHKPDXPDTPYVLMPIHKETYLIAKHRERFXPHIRVPLPSIEQIEEVHNKGTLAAYAQDNGLCAPPTIFPASIEELESRADEIDLPAFVKLRESAAGVGIAKVDTREELIAYFKSLVDDYGLAPEDYPIVQQGVPGDDYCVTTLFDRGKLIACMTYRNIRQFPADKGAGVVRETVKAEKMESVCEALLGPKGWHGVAEIDFRWTGEPDDDPWLIEVNPRFWGGLTQAVESGWDYPWLLYRLAVDGRVDSPDDVSYDVKTEAPLVGLLATLQEISKSSTHSDNLKDAWKGAREEFSEGSRREGLRQLFGGLKDFVDVKGRAETVQDLFKVHKSTVNDLFSSDDPKPMLGALYPLVVFLKHGKINMELLTSESGPPTAAEESEEDS
;
A
#
# COMPACT_ATOMS: atom_id res chain seq x y z
N MET A 1 -7.26 -15.37 22.80
CA MET A 1 -6.70 -14.01 22.66
C MET A 1 -7.85 -13.04 22.41
N GLU A 2 -7.84 -11.90 23.07
CA GLU A 2 -8.79 -10.81 22.79
C GLU A 2 -8.19 -9.91 21.73
N VAL A 3 -8.99 -9.50 20.75
CA VAL A 3 -8.56 -8.62 19.66
C VAL A 3 -9.52 -7.42 19.62
N ILE A 4 -8.97 -6.23 19.79
CA ILE A 4 -9.74 -4.99 19.67
C ILE A 4 -9.29 -4.33 18.38
N THR A 5 -10.22 -4.09 17.48
CA THR A 5 -9.94 -3.44 16.20
C THR A 5 -10.24 -1.95 16.30
N ALA A 6 -9.38 -1.16 15.66
CA ALA A 6 -9.52 0.30 15.66
C ALA A 6 -9.37 0.83 14.23
N ASP A 7 -10.15 1.84 13.89
CA ASP A 7 -10.13 2.44 12.55
C ASP A 7 -10.73 3.86 12.64
N GLU A 8 -10.57 4.63 11.59
CA GLU A 8 -11.22 5.96 11.46
C GLU A 8 -12.73 5.84 11.27
N VAL A 9 -13.18 4.67 10.82
CA VAL A 9 -14.60 4.39 10.58
C VAL A 9 -15.07 3.15 11.33
N ALA A 10 -16.33 3.16 11.75
CA ALA A 10 -16.88 2.10 12.60
C ALA A 10 -17.18 0.79 11.87
N LEU A 11 -17.41 0.83 10.54
CA LEU A 11 -17.87 -0.33 9.79
C LEU A 11 -16.79 -0.80 8.79
N THR A 12 -15.79 -1.47 9.31
CA THR A 12 -14.69 -2.06 8.52
C THR A 12 -14.87 -3.57 8.43
N PRO A 13 -14.19 -4.26 7.49
CA PRO A 13 -14.19 -5.73 7.48
C PRO A 13 -13.85 -6.33 8.85
N ALA A 14 -12.85 -5.79 9.53
CA ALA A 14 -12.41 -6.27 10.85
C ALA A 14 -13.51 -6.11 11.93
N SER A 15 -14.34 -5.07 11.84
CA SER A 15 -15.42 -4.85 12.82
C SER A 15 -16.54 -5.89 12.73
N PHE A 16 -16.66 -6.56 11.58
CA PHE A 16 -17.65 -7.64 11.39
C PHE A 16 -17.11 -9.03 11.78
N SER A 17 -15.80 -9.17 12.00
CA SER A 17 -15.18 -10.44 12.31
C SER A 17 -15.65 -10.98 13.67
N LYS A 18 -15.94 -12.27 13.74
CA LYS A 18 -16.25 -12.95 15.01
C LYS A 18 -15.06 -12.97 15.97
N TYR A 19 -13.88 -12.72 15.47
CA TYR A 19 -12.63 -12.68 16.26
C TYR A 19 -12.38 -11.30 16.87
N SER A 20 -13.07 -10.26 16.41
CA SER A 20 -13.02 -8.95 17.04
C SER A 20 -13.88 -8.95 18.32
N THR A 21 -13.25 -8.75 19.47
CA THR A 21 -13.94 -8.71 20.77
C THR A 21 -14.39 -7.28 21.13
N GLY A 22 -13.87 -6.27 20.41
CA GLY A 22 -14.24 -4.85 20.57
C GLY A 22 -13.75 -4.01 19.40
N THR A 23 -14.40 -2.88 19.22
CA THR A 23 -14.04 -1.94 18.15
C THR A 23 -14.01 -0.49 18.66
N UNK A 24 -13.03 0.39 18.20
CA UNK A 24 -12.90 1.68 18.45
C UNK A 24 -12.80 2.51 17.26
N THR A 25 -13.11 3.61 17.37
CA THR A 25 -12.76 4.56 16.30
C THR A 25 -11.85 5.66 16.83
N TYR A 26 -10.97 6.14 15.95
CA TYR A 26 -10.07 7.25 16.24
C TYR A 26 -10.18 8.31 15.14
N PRO A 27 -9.78 9.58 15.42
CA PRO A 27 -9.74 10.61 14.38
C PRO A 27 -8.71 10.29 13.29
N ASP A 28 -8.93 10.83 12.10
CA ASP A 28 -7.99 10.76 10.99
C ASP A 28 -6.61 11.25 11.44
N CYS A 29 -5.61 10.39 11.38
CA CYS A 29 -4.26 10.69 11.89
C CYS A 29 -3.54 11.76 11.06
N SER A 30 -3.94 11.96 9.82
CA SER A 30 -3.40 13.02 8.97
C SER A 30 -3.98 14.40 9.30
N LYS A 31 -5.20 14.42 9.79
CA LYS A 31 -5.88 15.69 10.15
C LYS A 31 -5.87 16.01 11.63
N UNK A 32 -5.80 15.09 12.64
CA UNK A 32 -5.78 15.21 13.70
C UNK A 32 -4.85 14.53 14.35
N PRO A 33 -3.61 14.54 14.08
CA PRO A 33 -2.62 13.69 14.75
C PRO A 33 -2.65 13.76 16.28
N UNK A 34 -2.89 14.60 16.81
CA UNK A 34 -2.97 14.76 18.11
C UNK A 34 -4.06 14.09 18.69
N GLU A 35 -5.13 14.42 18.28
CA GLU A 35 -6.30 13.71 18.76
C GLU A 35 -6.26 12.18 18.51
N UNK A 36 -5.55 11.77 17.60
CA UNK A 36 -5.38 10.46 17.38
C UNK A 36 -4.61 9.86 18.44
N LEU A 37 -3.52 10.47 18.74
CA LEU A 37 -2.66 9.96 19.82
C LEU A 37 -3.36 9.94 21.19
N ASP A 38 -4.07 10.99 21.52
CA ASP A 38 -4.82 11.08 22.78
C ASP A 38 -5.91 10.00 22.84
N LYS A 39 -6.62 9.80 21.77
CA LYS A 39 -7.67 8.77 21.69
C LYS A 39 -7.08 7.37 21.85
N LEU A 40 -6.04 7.07 21.14
CA LEU A 40 -5.33 5.79 21.28
C LEU A 40 -4.79 5.60 22.73
N UNK A 41 -4.33 6.55 23.23
CA UNK A 41 -3.85 6.48 24.45
C UNK A 41 -4.86 6.25 25.38
N SER A 42 -6.02 6.90 25.34
CA SER A 42 -7.18 6.64 26.18
C SER A 42 -7.69 5.19 26.01
N GLU A 43 -7.82 4.72 24.83
CA GLU A 43 -8.21 3.35 24.58
C GLU A 43 -7.18 2.32 25.07
N UNK A 44 -6.02 2.64 25.02
CA UNK A 44 -5.07 1.84 25.49
C UNK A 44 -5.11 1.74 26.88
N UNK A 45 -5.62 2.71 27.65
CA UNK A 45 -5.84 2.62 28.93
C UNK A 45 -7.09 1.95 29.25
N UNK A 46 -8.17 2.06 28.55
CA UNK A 46 -9.37 1.43 28.71
C UNK A 46 -9.30 0.01 28.59
N HIS A 47 -8.63 -0.54 27.73
CA HIS A 47 -8.56 -1.98 27.43
C HIS A 47 -7.35 -2.72 28.05
N LYS A 48 -6.66 -2.07 28.91
CA LYS A 48 -5.48 -2.67 29.56
C LYS A 48 -5.90 -3.92 30.37
N PRO A 49 -5.23 -5.06 30.16
CA PRO A 49 -5.54 -6.27 30.92
C PRO A 49 -5.32 -6.08 32.42
N ASP A 50 -6.18 -6.71 33.24
CA ASP A 50 -6.08 -6.70 34.69
C ASP A 50 -4.82 -7.40 35.23
N UNK A 51 -4.30 -8.25 34.54
CA UNK A 51 -3.37 -8.92 34.85
C UNK A 51 -2.29 -8.34 34.35
N PRO A 52 -1.37 -8.04 35.22
CA PRO A 52 -0.18 -7.33 34.76
C PRO A 52 0.75 -8.16 33.85
N ASP A 53 0.72 -9.43 33.96
CA ASP A 53 1.53 -10.34 33.14
C ASP A 53 0.86 -10.74 31.83
N THR A 54 -0.39 -10.30 31.58
CA THR A 54 -1.08 -10.57 30.33
C THR A 54 -0.42 -9.78 29.19
N PRO A 55 0.02 -10.46 28.12
CA PRO A 55 0.60 -9.75 26.98
C PRO A 55 -0.40 -8.77 26.36
N TYR A 56 0.09 -7.57 26.09
CA TYR A 56 -0.71 -6.51 25.48
C TYR A 56 0.14 -5.85 24.40
N VAL A 57 -0.35 -5.90 23.14
CA VAL A 57 0.45 -5.51 21.97
C VAL A 57 -0.39 -4.59 21.07
N LEU A 58 0.18 -3.47 20.66
CA LEU A 58 -0.37 -2.54 19.68
C LEU A 58 0.27 -2.85 18.32
N MET A 59 -0.56 -3.13 17.33
CA MET A 59 -0.12 -3.40 15.95
C MET A 59 -0.76 -2.39 15.00
N PRO A 60 -0.13 -1.25 14.73
CA PRO A 60 -0.62 -0.35 13.69
C PRO A 60 -0.39 -1.02 12.32
N ILE A 61 -1.31 -0.81 11.39
CA ILE A 61 -1.29 -1.52 10.12
C ILE A 61 -1.11 -0.61 8.89
N HIS A 62 -1.26 0.71 9.07
CA HIS A 62 -1.28 1.62 7.93
C HIS A 62 -0.58 2.96 8.26
N LYS A 63 -1.17 4.07 7.84
CA LYS A 63 -0.60 5.43 7.99
C LYS A 63 -0.33 5.83 9.44
N GLU A 64 -1.11 5.31 10.38
CA GLU A 64 -0.91 5.55 11.82
C GLU A 64 0.42 4.98 12.34
N THR A 65 1.06 4.05 11.60
CA THR A 65 2.34 3.44 12.00
C THR A 65 3.42 4.50 12.21
N TYR A 66 3.53 5.46 11.28
CA TYR A 66 4.51 6.56 11.36
C TYR A 66 4.28 7.40 12.62
N LEU A 67 3.04 7.83 12.84
CA LEU A 67 2.68 8.67 13.97
C LEU A 67 2.92 7.95 15.31
N ILE A 68 2.57 6.67 15.39
CA ILE A 68 2.79 5.85 16.60
C ILE A 68 4.30 5.66 16.83
N ALA A 69 5.09 5.42 15.78
CA ALA A 69 6.55 5.29 15.91
C ALA A 69 7.18 6.60 16.40
N LYS A 70 6.76 7.74 15.86
CA LYS A 70 7.23 9.09 16.23
C LYS A 70 6.93 9.42 17.71
N HIS A 71 5.82 8.93 18.24
CA HIS A 71 5.40 9.17 19.61
C HIS A 71 5.39 7.90 20.47
N ARG A 72 6.28 6.95 20.16
CA ARG A 72 6.34 5.61 20.80
C ARG A 72 6.40 5.69 22.34
N GLU A 73 7.12 6.65 22.90
CA GLU A 73 7.29 6.82 24.35
C GLU A 73 5.96 7.06 25.07
N ARG A 74 4.94 7.55 24.41
CA ARG A 74 3.58 7.67 24.98
C ARG A 74 2.93 6.31 25.18
N PHE A 75 3.31 5.33 24.41
CA PHE A 75 2.72 3.98 24.40
C PHE A 75 3.51 2.94 25.19
N UNK A 76 4.65 2.97 25.10
CA UNK A 76 5.46 2.11 25.59
C UNK A 76 5.33 1.80 26.92
N PRO A 77 4.95 2.69 27.95
CA PRO A 77 4.66 2.32 29.35
C PRO A 77 3.42 1.45 29.56
N HIS A 78 2.53 1.38 28.59
CA HIS A 78 1.22 0.74 28.72
C HIS A 78 1.06 -0.52 27.86
N ILE A 79 1.75 -0.59 26.70
CA ILE A 79 1.52 -1.59 25.68
C ILE A 79 2.83 -1.83 24.90
N ARG A 80 3.06 -3.03 24.43
CA ARG A 80 4.21 -3.35 23.56
C ARG A 80 3.95 -2.84 22.17
N VAL A 81 4.95 -2.18 21.56
CA VAL A 81 4.83 -1.58 20.24
C VAL A 81 5.99 -2.11 19.36
N PRO A 82 5.79 -3.23 18.66
CA PRO A 82 6.86 -3.87 17.88
C PRO A 82 7.02 -3.18 16.51
N LEU A 83 7.63 -2.01 16.51
CA LEU A 83 7.90 -1.19 15.34
C LEU A 83 9.39 -0.84 15.26
N PRO A 84 9.92 -0.53 14.08
CA PRO A 84 11.23 0.13 13.98
C PRO A 84 11.18 1.53 14.60
N SER A 85 12.32 2.14 14.83
CA SER A 85 12.37 3.52 15.34
C SER A 85 11.93 4.50 14.24
N ILE A 86 11.56 5.71 14.65
CA ILE A 86 11.15 6.72 13.67
C ILE A 86 12.30 7.05 12.71
N GLU A 87 13.52 7.11 13.19
CA GLU A 87 14.70 7.38 12.36
C GLU A 87 14.91 6.28 11.30
N GLN A 88 14.74 5.01 11.70
CA GLN A 88 14.81 3.88 10.77
C GLN A 88 13.73 3.98 9.69
N ILE A 89 12.51 4.36 10.09
CA ILE A 89 11.38 4.53 9.16
C ILE A 89 11.70 5.66 8.16
N GLU A 90 12.12 6.82 8.64
CA GLU A 90 12.42 8.00 7.80
C GLU A 90 13.53 7.71 6.78
N GLU A 91 14.57 6.96 7.18
CA GLU A 91 15.66 6.58 6.28
C GLU A 91 15.23 5.78 5.06
N VAL A 92 14.20 4.95 5.18
CA VAL A 92 13.79 4.05 4.08
C VAL A 92 12.49 4.50 3.41
N HIS A 93 11.65 5.25 4.12
CA HIS A 93 10.36 5.70 3.57
C HIS A 93 10.53 6.87 2.59
N ASN A 94 11.47 7.76 2.87
CA ASN A 94 11.78 8.87 1.97
C ASN A 94 12.47 8.32 0.71
N LYS A 95 11.83 8.51 -0.45
CA LYS A 95 12.31 7.97 -1.73
C LYS A 95 13.70 8.50 -2.13
N GLY A 96 14.01 9.74 -1.72
CA GLY A 96 15.33 10.34 -1.97
C GLY A 96 16.43 9.66 -1.15
N THR A 97 16.22 9.53 0.16
CA THR A 97 17.20 8.88 1.06
C THR A 97 17.38 7.40 0.71
N LEU A 98 16.28 6.70 0.38
CA LEU A 98 16.32 5.31 -0.04
C LEU A 98 17.16 5.12 -1.32
N ALA A 99 16.89 5.94 -2.36
CA ALA A 99 17.61 5.84 -3.64
C ALA A 99 19.10 6.17 -3.46
N ALA A 100 19.43 7.21 -2.67
CA ALA A 100 20.81 7.57 -2.36
C ALA A 100 21.51 6.43 -1.60
N TYR A 101 20.86 5.89 -0.56
CA TYR A 101 21.39 4.76 0.20
C TYR A 101 21.66 3.55 -0.69
N ALA A 102 20.72 3.23 -1.58
CA ALA A 102 20.86 2.10 -2.51
C ALA A 102 22.08 2.30 -3.43
N GLN A 103 22.24 3.50 -4.02
CA GLN A 103 23.38 3.84 -4.87
C GLN A 103 24.71 3.71 -4.11
N ASP A 104 24.78 4.27 -2.90
CA ASP A 104 25.99 4.29 -2.08
C ASP A 104 26.41 2.88 -1.62
N ASN A 105 25.45 1.97 -1.47
CA ASN A 105 25.70 0.61 -0.97
C ASN A 105 25.65 -0.46 -2.07
N GLY A 106 25.56 -0.06 -3.34
CA GLY A 106 25.58 -0.98 -4.47
C GLY A 106 24.37 -1.90 -4.59
N LEU A 107 23.24 -1.48 -4.04
CA LEU A 107 21.98 -2.19 -4.23
C LEU A 107 21.40 -1.82 -5.60
N CYS A 108 20.81 -2.79 -6.28
CA CYS A 108 20.24 -2.55 -7.60
C CYS A 108 18.96 -1.69 -7.47
N ALA A 109 19.08 -0.40 -7.78
CA ALA A 109 17.99 0.57 -7.78
C ALA A 109 18.03 1.37 -9.07
N PRO A 110 16.88 1.87 -9.57
CA PRO A 110 16.88 2.62 -10.83
C PRO A 110 17.78 3.86 -10.75
N PRO A 111 18.51 4.18 -11.83
CA PRO A 111 19.29 5.43 -11.88
C PRO A 111 18.42 6.62 -11.46
N THR A 112 18.91 7.40 -10.52
CA THR A 112 18.14 8.50 -9.89
C THR A 112 19.02 9.74 -9.77
N ILE A 113 18.48 10.90 -10.12
CA ILE A 113 19.12 12.20 -9.86
C ILE A 113 18.29 13.00 -8.85
N PHE A 114 18.97 13.86 -8.10
CA PHE A 114 18.43 14.63 -6.98
C PHE A 114 18.68 16.12 -7.22
N PRO A 115 17.97 16.77 -8.16
CA PRO A 115 18.25 18.17 -8.48
C PRO A 115 17.91 19.09 -7.30
N ALA A 116 18.81 20.00 -6.95
CA ALA A 116 18.60 21.01 -5.91
C ALA A 116 18.16 22.38 -6.50
N SER A 117 18.05 22.46 -7.84
CA SER A 117 17.49 23.62 -8.52
C SER A 117 16.97 23.23 -9.90
N ILE A 118 16.18 24.11 -10.50
CA ILE A 118 15.65 23.90 -11.86
C ILE A 118 16.81 23.91 -12.88
N GLU A 119 17.79 24.79 -12.69
CA GLU A 119 18.97 24.87 -13.56
C GLU A 119 19.79 23.58 -13.51
N GLU A 120 19.92 22.99 -12.31
CA GLU A 120 20.59 21.69 -12.16
C GLU A 120 19.79 20.59 -12.87
N LEU A 121 18.47 20.57 -12.71
CA LEU A 121 17.61 19.61 -13.43
C LEU A 121 17.83 19.71 -14.93
N GLU A 122 17.76 20.93 -15.49
CA GLU A 122 17.92 21.15 -16.94
C GLU A 122 19.30 20.69 -17.43
N SER A 123 20.35 20.90 -16.65
CA SER A 123 21.72 20.49 -17.02
C SER A 123 21.95 18.99 -16.92
N ARG A 124 21.19 18.29 -16.05
CA ARG A 124 21.36 16.85 -15.78
C ARG A 124 20.28 15.96 -16.37
N ALA A 125 19.30 16.55 -17.06
CA ALA A 125 18.15 15.77 -17.58
C ALA A 125 18.57 14.66 -18.53
N ASP A 126 19.71 14.79 -19.20
CA ASP A 126 20.24 13.76 -20.11
C ASP A 126 20.97 12.60 -19.40
N GLU A 127 21.17 12.68 -18.08
CA GLU A 127 21.73 11.58 -17.29
C GLU A 127 20.73 10.44 -17.10
N ILE A 128 19.42 10.68 -17.30
CA ILE A 128 18.33 9.74 -17.08
C ILE A 128 17.68 9.38 -18.41
N ASP A 129 17.63 8.10 -18.73
CA ASP A 129 16.92 7.60 -19.91
C ASP A 129 15.41 7.69 -19.72
N LEU A 130 14.71 8.05 -20.80
CA LEU A 130 13.26 8.09 -20.82
C LEU A 130 12.68 6.72 -21.23
N PRO A 131 11.51 6.34 -20.74
CA PRO A 131 10.66 7.11 -19.83
C PRO A 131 11.25 7.19 -18.44
N ALA A 132 10.95 8.29 -17.73
CA ALA A 132 11.38 8.51 -16.37
C ALA A 132 10.17 8.79 -15.47
N PHE A 133 10.39 8.79 -14.17
CA PHE A 133 9.39 9.13 -13.16
C PHE A 133 9.89 10.31 -12.34
N VAL A 134 9.08 11.35 -12.27
CA VAL A 134 9.29 12.45 -11.33
C VAL A 134 8.47 12.14 -10.10
N LYS A 135 9.08 12.17 -8.91
CA LYS A 135 8.44 11.71 -7.67
C LYS A 135 8.72 12.68 -6.52
N LEU A 136 7.68 13.07 -5.77
CA LEU A 136 7.89 13.65 -4.45
C LEU A 136 8.66 12.66 -3.57
N ARG A 137 9.53 13.16 -2.70
CA ARG A 137 10.34 12.32 -1.80
C ARG A 137 9.48 11.56 -0.81
N GLU A 138 8.43 12.21 -0.30
CA GLU A 138 7.47 11.64 0.64
C GLU A 138 6.07 11.76 0.05
N SER A 139 5.46 10.65 -0.24
CA SER A 139 4.12 10.59 -0.83
C SER A 139 3.64 9.15 -0.86
N ALA A 140 2.34 8.97 -0.93
CA ALA A 140 1.72 7.67 -0.99
C ALA A 140 0.65 7.62 -2.09
N ALA A 141 0.22 6.43 -2.46
CA ALA A 141 -0.88 6.17 -3.40
C ALA A 141 -0.68 6.85 -4.77
N GLY A 142 0.58 7.06 -5.18
CA GLY A 142 0.90 7.68 -6.46
C GLY A 142 0.73 9.20 -6.50
N VAL A 143 0.43 9.84 -5.38
CA VAL A 143 0.37 11.31 -5.30
C VAL A 143 1.77 11.89 -5.58
N GLY A 144 1.83 12.93 -6.40
CA GLY A 144 3.11 13.57 -6.73
C GLY A 144 4.07 12.65 -7.51
N ILE A 145 3.53 11.67 -8.24
CA ILE A 145 4.32 10.78 -9.11
C ILE A 145 3.74 10.87 -10.52
N ALA A 146 4.60 11.15 -11.50
CA ALA A 146 4.21 11.05 -12.91
C ALA A 146 5.30 10.38 -13.73
N LYS A 147 4.86 9.52 -14.63
CA LYS A 147 5.67 9.02 -15.72
C LYS A 147 5.77 10.12 -16.79
N VAL A 148 6.97 10.38 -17.27
CA VAL A 148 7.24 11.38 -18.31
C VAL A 148 7.99 10.70 -19.47
N ASP A 149 7.58 11.01 -20.68
CA ASP A 149 8.13 10.39 -21.90
C ASP A 149 9.01 11.37 -22.70
N THR A 150 9.04 12.66 -22.31
CA THR A 150 9.88 13.69 -22.95
C THR A 150 10.56 14.55 -21.90
N ARG A 151 11.66 15.23 -22.32
CA ARG A 151 12.40 16.18 -21.47
C ARG A 151 11.52 17.37 -21.06
N GLU A 152 10.69 17.84 -21.98
CA GLU A 152 9.76 18.95 -21.75
C GLU A 152 8.76 18.61 -20.66
N GLU A 153 8.16 17.41 -20.72
CA GLU A 153 7.24 16.91 -19.68
C GLU A 153 7.95 16.78 -18.34
N LEU A 154 9.18 16.26 -18.32
CA LEU A 154 9.98 16.10 -17.12
C LEU A 154 10.16 17.45 -16.40
N ILE A 155 10.67 18.45 -17.13
CA ILE A 155 10.93 19.79 -16.56
C ILE A 155 9.62 20.45 -16.13
N ALA A 156 8.57 20.38 -16.95
CA ALA A 156 7.27 20.99 -16.66
C ALA A 156 6.65 20.38 -15.40
N TYR A 157 6.63 19.06 -15.28
CA TYR A 157 6.01 18.39 -14.13
C TYR A 157 6.83 18.61 -12.85
N PHE A 158 8.17 18.56 -12.94
CA PHE A 158 9.03 18.85 -11.79
C PHE A 158 8.76 20.26 -11.25
N LYS A 159 8.71 21.27 -12.15
CA LYS A 159 8.39 22.66 -11.78
C LYS A 159 7.01 22.76 -11.11
N SER A 160 6.00 22.07 -11.67
CA SER A 160 4.66 22.11 -11.08
C SER A 160 4.65 21.58 -9.65
N LEU A 161 5.38 20.46 -9.37
CA LEU A 161 5.47 19.94 -8.00
C LEU A 161 6.15 20.93 -7.04
N VAL A 162 7.25 21.55 -7.48
CA VAL A 162 7.94 22.55 -6.65
C VAL A 162 7.02 23.71 -6.32
N ASP A 163 6.29 24.22 -7.31
CA ASP A 163 5.38 25.37 -7.14
C ASP A 163 4.12 25.02 -6.35
N ASP A 164 3.47 23.89 -6.68
CA ASP A 164 2.21 23.47 -6.07
C ASP A 164 2.35 23.14 -4.58
N TYR A 165 3.50 22.57 -4.20
CA TYR A 165 3.78 22.16 -2.81
C TYR A 165 4.70 23.16 -2.07
N GLY A 166 5.17 24.22 -2.73
CA GLY A 166 6.04 25.21 -2.11
C GLY A 166 7.35 24.64 -1.57
N LEU A 167 7.95 23.67 -2.29
CA LEU A 167 9.07 22.88 -1.78
C LEU A 167 10.36 23.69 -1.64
N ALA A 168 11.11 23.45 -0.56
CA ALA A 168 12.48 23.92 -0.40
C ALA A 168 13.45 23.03 -1.21
N PRO A 169 14.63 23.55 -1.62
CA PRO A 169 15.56 22.78 -2.46
C PRO A 169 15.94 21.39 -1.94
N GLU A 170 16.02 21.21 -0.64
CA GLU A 170 16.31 19.91 0.00
C GLU A 170 15.18 18.90 -0.16
N ASP A 171 13.94 19.37 -0.39
CA ASP A 171 12.74 18.53 -0.54
C ASP A 171 12.29 18.39 -2.00
N TYR A 172 13.05 18.96 -2.93
CA TYR A 172 12.73 18.87 -4.36
C TYR A 172 12.54 17.42 -4.81
N PRO A 173 11.64 17.19 -5.78
CA PRO A 173 11.37 15.85 -6.28
C PRO A 173 12.63 15.14 -6.77
N ILE A 174 12.61 13.82 -6.76
CA ILE A 174 13.63 13.01 -7.42
C ILE A 174 13.18 12.73 -8.87
N VAL A 175 14.16 12.49 -9.74
CA VAL A 175 13.91 12.00 -11.11
C VAL A 175 14.55 10.63 -11.23
N GLN A 176 13.75 9.63 -11.50
CA GLN A 176 14.17 8.23 -11.50
C GLN A 176 13.86 7.58 -12.85
N GLN A 177 14.83 6.89 -13.41
CA GLN A 177 14.69 6.20 -14.69
C GLN A 177 13.62 5.10 -14.60
N GLY A 178 12.79 4.98 -15.62
CA GLY A 178 11.84 3.87 -15.75
C GLY A 178 12.58 2.57 -16.07
N VAL A 179 12.29 1.52 -15.31
CA VAL A 179 12.94 0.22 -15.44
C VAL A 179 11.93 -0.86 -15.85
N PRO A 180 12.37 -1.87 -16.61
CA PRO A 180 11.48 -2.91 -17.10
C PRO A 180 11.09 -3.91 -16.00
N GLY A 181 10.08 -4.72 -16.29
CA GLY A 181 9.68 -5.85 -15.47
C GLY A 181 8.29 -5.70 -14.87
N ASP A 182 7.88 -6.74 -14.18
CA ASP A 182 6.63 -6.79 -13.41
C ASP A 182 6.85 -6.27 -11.99
N ASP A 183 5.76 -5.99 -11.29
CA ASP A 183 5.80 -5.53 -9.90
C ASP A 183 5.79 -6.72 -8.94
N TYR A 184 6.80 -6.75 -8.07
CA TYR A 184 6.97 -7.72 -7.00
C TYR A 184 7.01 -6.98 -5.68
N CYS A 185 6.47 -7.62 -4.65
CA CYS A 185 6.53 -7.11 -3.28
C CYS A 185 7.16 -8.18 -2.40
N VAL A 186 8.14 -7.78 -1.61
CA VAL A 186 8.78 -8.66 -0.62
C VAL A 186 8.34 -8.23 0.76
N THR A 187 7.75 -9.15 1.48
CA THR A 187 7.27 -8.92 2.84
C THR A 187 8.25 -9.51 3.82
N THR A 188 8.57 -8.78 4.88
CA THR A 188 9.63 -9.16 5.80
C THR A 188 9.21 -9.00 7.26
N LEU A 189 9.83 -9.79 8.13
CA LEU A 189 9.85 -9.58 9.58
C LEU A 189 11.30 -9.68 10.04
N PHE A 190 11.75 -8.67 10.75
CA PHE A 190 13.09 -8.61 11.34
C PHE A 190 13.03 -8.56 12.86
N ASP A 191 14.03 -9.17 13.50
CA ASP A 191 14.32 -8.98 14.92
C ASP A 191 15.68 -8.28 15.04
N ARG A 192 15.67 -6.97 15.26
CA ARG A 192 16.88 -6.14 15.48
C ARG A 192 17.98 -6.43 14.45
N GLY A 193 17.61 -6.37 13.18
CA GLY A 193 18.49 -6.55 12.03
C GLY A 193 18.63 -7.99 11.55
N LYS A 194 18.08 -8.96 12.27
CA LYS A 194 18.07 -10.35 11.84
C LYS A 194 16.76 -10.66 11.09
N LEU A 195 16.86 -11.08 9.85
CA LEU A 195 15.70 -11.50 9.05
C LEU A 195 15.13 -12.80 9.63
N ILE A 196 13.86 -12.79 10.00
CA ILE A 196 13.12 -13.92 10.59
C ILE A 196 12.20 -14.57 9.55
N ALA A 197 11.48 -13.77 8.80
CA ALA A 197 10.54 -14.26 7.80
C ALA A 197 10.61 -13.37 6.56
N CYS A 198 10.54 -14.00 5.41
CA CYS A 198 10.57 -13.32 4.12
C CYS A 198 9.69 -14.08 3.14
N MET A 199 8.83 -13.35 2.43
CA MET A 199 7.96 -13.93 1.39
C MET A 199 7.87 -12.94 0.24
N THR A 200 7.94 -13.44 -0.99
CA THR A 200 7.77 -12.63 -2.19
C THR A 200 6.46 -12.98 -2.88
N TYR A 201 5.73 -11.97 -3.33
CA TYR A 201 4.61 -12.16 -4.24
C TYR A 201 4.72 -11.24 -5.45
N ARG A 202 4.15 -11.70 -6.56
CA ARG A 202 4.04 -10.92 -7.80
C ARG A 202 2.63 -10.36 -7.91
N ASN A 203 2.50 -9.11 -8.33
CA ASN A 203 1.22 -8.50 -8.66
C ASN A 203 0.83 -8.90 -10.08
N ILE A 204 -0.13 -9.83 -10.18
CA ILE A 204 -0.68 -10.28 -11.49
C ILE A 204 -1.56 -9.19 -12.08
N ARG A 205 -2.33 -8.50 -11.24
CA ARG A 205 -3.17 -7.36 -11.64
C ARG A 205 -3.13 -6.27 -10.60
N GLN A 206 -3.21 -5.05 -11.08
CA GLN A 206 -3.24 -3.83 -10.26
C GLN A 206 -4.50 -3.02 -10.56
N PHE A 207 -4.94 -2.22 -9.60
CA PHE A 207 -6.02 -1.27 -9.82
C PHE A 207 -5.72 0.05 -9.09
N PRO A 208 -5.74 1.20 -9.81
CA PRO A 208 -5.79 1.32 -11.29
C PRO A 208 -4.61 0.65 -11.98
N ALA A 209 -4.83 0.17 -13.21
CA ALA A 209 -3.78 -0.51 -13.97
C ALA A 209 -2.56 0.41 -14.17
N ASP A 210 -1.38 -0.12 -14.05
CA ASP A 210 -0.07 0.52 -14.22
C ASP A 210 0.37 1.47 -13.09
N LYS A 211 -0.49 1.73 -12.09
CA LYS A 211 -0.18 2.69 -11.00
C LYS A 211 -0.71 2.28 -9.63
N GLY A 212 -1.61 1.32 -9.59
CA GLY A 212 -2.34 0.98 -8.36
C GLY A 212 -1.76 -0.18 -7.60
N ALA A 213 -2.37 -0.45 -6.45
CA ALA A 213 -2.03 -1.60 -5.63
C ALA A 213 -2.33 -2.93 -6.34
N GLY A 214 -1.58 -3.96 -6.00
CA GLY A 214 -1.84 -5.32 -6.44
C GLY A 214 -3.17 -5.83 -5.91
N VAL A 215 -4.07 -6.25 -6.81
CA VAL A 215 -5.41 -6.75 -6.45
C VAL A 215 -5.60 -8.22 -6.78
N VAL A 216 -4.75 -8.79 -7.62
CA VAL A 216 -4.59 -10.24 -7.82
C VAL A 216 -3.10 -10.52 -7.68
N ARG A 217 -2.76 -11.43 -6.78
CA ARG A 217 -1.36 -11.68 -6.38
C ARG A 217 -1.04 -13.16 -6.41
N GLU A 218 0.24 -13.50 -6.55
CA GLU A 218 0.75 -14.87 -6.58
C GLU A 218 2.05 -14.96 -5.78
N THR A 219 2.11 -15.87 -4.82
CA THR A 219 3.33 -16.13 -4.05
C THR A 219 4.38 -16.80 -4.94
N VAL A 220 5.58 -16.25 -4.96
CA VAL A 220 6.68 -16.75 -5.79
C VAL A 220 7.96 -16.89 -4.98
N LYS A 221 8.91 -17.69 -5.50
CA LYS A 221 10.24 -17.80 -4.89
C LYS A 221 11.18 -16.80 -5.57
N ALA A 222 11.86 -15.94 -4.79
CA ALA A 222 12.71 -14.88 -5.33
C ALA A 222 13.89 -14.53 -4.40
N GLU A 223 14.82 -15.47 -4.26
CA GLU A 223 15.97 -15.38 -3.33
C GLU A 223 16.83 -14.12 -3.54
N LYS A 224 16.94 -13.61 -4.78
CA LYS A 224 17.68 -12.36 -5.05
C LYS A 224 17.07 -11.17 -4.32
N MET A 225 15.73 -11.04 -4.35
CA MET A 225 15.03 -9.94 -3.67
C MET A 225 15.16 -10.06 -2.16
N GLU A 226 15.04 -11.29 -1.63
CA GLU A 226 15.21 -11.57 -0.19
C GLU A 226 16.59 -11.12 0.29
N SER A 227 17.63 -11.40 -0.50
CA SER A 227 19.02 -10.97 -0.20
C SER A 227 19.16 -9.44 -0.19
N VAL A 228 18.48 -8.74 -1.12
CA VAL A 228 18.48 -7.27 -1.14
C VAL A 228 17.79 -6.72 0.11
N CYS A 229 16.66 -7.31 0.53
CA CYS A 229 15.95 -6.88 1.73
C CYS A 229 16.82 -7.04 2.99
N GLU A 230 17.54 -8.16 3.09
CA GLU A 230 18.45 -8.40 4.21
C GLU A 230 19.61 -7.40 4.21
N ALA A 231 20.20 -7.13 3.03
CA ALA A 231 21.30 -6.15 2.89
C ALA A 231 20.82 -4.71 3.17
N LEU A 232 19.56 -4.40 2.87
CA LEU A 232 18.98 -3.06 3.09
C LEU A 232 18.64 -2.81 4.56
N LEU A 233 17.87 -3.71 5.16
CA LEU A 233 17.27 -3.50 6.50
C LEU A 233 18.11 -4.07 7.64
N GLY A 234 18.90 -5.12 7.38
CA GLY A 234 19.74 -5.76 8.41
C GLY A 234 20.72 -4.80 9.08
N PRO A 235 21.57 -4.09 8.31
CA PRO A 235 22.53 -3.13 8.89
C PRO A 235 21.90 -1.99 9.68
N LYS A 236 20.63 -1.67 9.40
CA LYS A 236 19.88 -0.63 10.11
C LYS A 236 19.33 -1.11 11.46
N GLY A 237 19.50 -2.40 11.79
CA GLY A 237 18.95 -2.96 13.02
C GLY A 237 17.44 -3.04 13.03
N TRP A 238 16.82 -3.18 11.85
CA TRP A 238 15.35 -3.15 11.68
C TRP A 238 14.65 -4.11 12.64
N HIS A 239 13.53 -3.68 13.24
CA HIS A 239 12.73 -4.52 14.15
C HIS A 239 11.25 -4.34 13.85
N GLY A 240 10.61 -5.40 13.38
CA GLY A 240 9.21 -5.37 12.95
C GLY A 240 9.06 -5.73 11.48
N VAL A 241 7.90 -5.43 10.93
CA VAL A 241 7.55 -5.77 9.54
C VAL A 241 7.92 -4.64 8.58
N ALA A 242 8.09 -5.02 7.31
CA ALA A 242 8.15 -4.09 6.18
C ALA A 242 7.76 -4.80 4.89
N GLU A 243 7.21 -4.06 3.95
CA GLU A 243 7.04 -4.49 2.56
C GLU A 243 8.00 -3.67 1.70
N ILE A 244 8.69 -4.35 0.79
CA ILE A 244 9.66 -3.73 -0.10
C ILE A 244 9.23 -4.02 -1.55
N ASP A 245 9.09 -2.97 -2.35
CA ASP A 245 8.61 -3.07 -3.72
C ASP A 245 9.78 -3.13 -4.70
N PHE A 246 9.66 -4.03 -5.67
CA PHE A 246 10.65 -4.28 -6.72
C PHE A 246 10.01 -4.29 -8.10
N ARG A 247 10.83 -3.93 -9.11
CA ARG A 247 10.54 -4.24 -10.52
C ARG A 247 11.52 -5.31 -10.97
N TRP A 248 11.03 -6.35 -11.64
CA TRP A 248 11.89 -7.43 -12.11
C TRP A 248 11.29 -8.09 -13.36
N THR A 249 12.17 -8.43 -14.31
CA THR A 249 11.77 -9.10 -15.56
C THR A 249 11.37 -10.56 -15.34
N GLY A 250 11.76 -11.15 -14.21
CA GLY A 250 11.59 -12.58 -13.95
C GLY A 250 12.75 -13.43 -14.49
N GLU A 251 13.68 -12.82 -15.22
CA GLU A 251 14.82 -13.55 -15.80
C GLU A 251 15.90 -13.80 -14.73
N PRO A 252 16.43 -15.03 -14.63
CA PRO A 252 17.43 -15.34 -13.59
C PRO A 252 18.71 -14.50 -13.66
N ASP A 253 19.09 -14.04 -14.83
CA ASP A 253 20.34 -13.26 -15.03
C ASP A 253 20.14 -11.77 -14.73
N ASP A 254 18.90 -11.28 -14.64
CA ASP A 254 18.60 -9.88 -14.32
C ASP A 254 18.54 -9.69 -12.80
N ASP A 255 18.94 -8.51 -12.35
CA ASP A 255 18.78 -8.12 -10.94
C ASP A 255 17.47 -7.37 -10.73
N PRO A 256 16.77 -7.63 -9.60
CA PRO A 256 15.55 -6.91 -9.29
C PRO A 256 15.85 -5.47 -8.85
N TRP A 257 15.10 -4.52 -9.39
CA TRP A 257 15.23 -3.09 -9.10
C TRP A 257 14.46 -2.74 -7.83
N LEU A 258 15.15 -2.31 -6.80
CA LEU A 258 14.55 -1.80 -5.54
C LEU A 258 13.84 -0.48 -5.82
N ILE A 259 12.54 -0.40 -5.53
CA ILE A 259 11.71 0.77 -5.84
C ILE A 259 11.32 1.56 -4.59
N GLU A 260 10.79 0.90 -3.55
CA GLU A 260 10.18 1.56 -2.40
C GLU A 260 10.19 0.64 -1.18
N VAL A 261 10.17 1.24 0.02
CA VAL A 261 9.97 0.50 1.28
C VAL A 261 8.73 1.05 1.97
N ASN A 262 7.83 0.17 2.33
CA ASN A 262 6.63 0.44 3.11
C ASN A 262 6.86 -0.09 4.54
N PRO A 263 7.19 0.76 5.54
CA PRO A 263 7.57 0.32 6.89
C PRO A 263 6.35 -0.04 7.76
N ARG A 264 5.47 -0.89 7.24
CA ARG A 264 4.17 -1.23 7.81
C ARG A 264 3.63 -2.53 7.20
N PHE A 265 2.50 -2.99 7.71
CA PHE A 265 1.74 -4.03 7.03
C PHE A 265 1.25 -3.54 5.65
N TRP A 266 0.79 -4.44 4.81
CA TRP A 266 0.53 -4.21 3.38
C TRP A 266 -0.83 -4.77 2.95
N GLY A 267 -1.29 -4.34 1.78
CA GLY A 267 -2.58 -4.72 1.24
C GLY A 267 -2.70 -6.22 0.89
N GLY A 268 -1.57 -6.87 0.63
CA GLY A 268 -1.51 -8.31 0.35
C GLY A 268 -1.32 -9.19 1.58
N LEU A 269 -1.72 -8.75 2.77
CA LEU A 269 -1.48 -9.51 4.02
C LEU A 269 -2.14 -10.90 3.99
N THR A 270 -3.34 -11.03 3.43
CA THR A 270 -4.01 -12.32 3.25
C THR A 270 -3.17 -13.26 2.38
N GLN A 271 -2.50 -12.73 1.34
CA GLN A 271 -1.58 -13.52 0.51
C GLN A 271 -0.53 -14.21 1.37
N ALA A 272 0.06 -13.47 2.31
CA ALA A 272 1.10 -14.00 3.19
C ALA A 272 0.54 -15.08 4.13
N VAL A 273 -0.60 -14.80 4.77
CA VAL A 273 -1.23 -15.74 5.71
C VAL A 273 -1.62 -17.05 5.01
N GLU A 274 -2.24 -16.95 3.84
CA GLU A 274 -2.67 -18.12 3.04
C GLU A 274 -1.47 -18.94 2.53
N SER A 275 -0.31 -18.30 2.40
CA SER A 275 0.93 -18.97 1.99
C SER A 275 1.75 -19.54 3.18
N GLY A 276 1.25 -19.39 4.41
CA GLY A 276 1.92 -19.90 5.62
C GLY A 276 2.77 -18.88 6.38
N TRP A 277 2.88 -17.67 5.88
CA TRP A 277 3.60 -16.58 6.57
C TRP A 277 2.60 -15.74 7.37
N ASP A 278 2.19 -16.19 8.54
CA ASP A 278 1.26 -15.46 9.42
C ASP A 278 2.00 -14.33 10.15
N TYR A 279 2.30 -13.24 9.42
CA TYR A 279 3.05 -12.11 9.97
C TYR A 279 2.40 -11.47 11.19
N PRO A 280 1.07 -11.31 11.29
CA PRO A 280 0.47 -10.81 12.54
C PRO A 280 0.80 -11.68 13.74
N TRP A 281 0.71 -13.01 13.59
CA TRP A 281 1.04 -13.95 14.66
C TRP A 281 2.54 -13.95 14.98
N LEU A 282 3.39 -13.95 13.95
CA LEU A 282 4.86 -13.89 14.13
C LEU A 282 5.27 -12.61 14.85
N LEU A 283 4.71 -11.46 14.47
CA LEU A 283 5.02 -10.18 15.12
C LEU A 283 4.52 -10.15 16.56
N TYR A 284 3.33 -10.70 16.82
CA TYR A 284 2.79 -10.84 18.18
C TYR A 284 3.75 -11.69 19.04
N ARG A 285 4.18 -12.86 18.52
CA ARG A 285 5.11 -13.75 19.22
C ARG A 285 6.46 -13.04 19.49
N LEU A 286 6.96 -12.32 18.49
CA LEU A 286 8.20 -11.55 18.65
C LEU A 286 8.06 -10.51 19.76
N ALA A 287 6.94 -9.79 19.78
CA ALA A 287 6.66 -8.76 20.78
C ALA A 287 6.51 -9.34 22.20
N VAL A 288 5.90 -10.53 22.32
CA VAL A 288 5.58 -11.15 23.61
C VAL A 288 6.73 -11.99 24.16
N ASP A 289 7.29 -12.86 23.32
CA ASP A 289 8.30 -13.85 23.72
C ASP A 289 9.75 -13.32 23.53
N GLY A 290 9.91 -12.19 22.81
CA GLY A 290 11.21 -11.62 22.50
C GLY A 290 11.98 -12.35 21.41
N ARG A 291 11.38 -13.40 20.86
CA ARG A 291 11.95 -14.19 19.76
C ARG A 291 10.82 -14.97 19.06
N VAL A 292 11.05 -15.27 17.80
CA VAL A 292 10.18 -16.14 17.01
C VAL A 292 11.04 -16.83 15.95
N ASP A 293 10.68 -18.05 15.61
CA ASP A 293 11.38 -18.81 14.55
C ASP A 293 10.69 -18.56 13.20
N SER A 294 11.45 -18.74 12.12
CA SER A 294 10.91 -18.68 10.75
C SER A 294 9.78 -19.72 10.56
N PRO A 295 8.76 -19.38 9.78
CA PRO A 295 7.75 -20.39 9.45
C PRO A 295 8.37 -21.49 8.59
N ASP A 296 7.95 -22.73 8.82
CA ASP A 296 8.50 -23.92 8.13
C ASP A 296 7.48 -24.63 7.23
N ASP A 297 6.18 -24.35 7.39
CA ASP A 297 5.12 -24.92 6.56
C ASP A 297 4.57 -23.82 5.61
N VAL A 298 5.35 -23.53 4.57
CA VAL A 298 5.06 -22.44 3.63
C VAL A 298 4.74 -23.00 2.24
N SER A 299 3.92 -22.28 1.50
CA SER A 299 3.48 -22.67 0.15
C SER A 299 3.73 -21.57 -0.87
N TYR A 300 4.15 -21.97 -2.05
CA TYR A 300 4.32 -21.10 -3.21
C TYR A 300 3.17 -21.33 -4.20
N ASP A 301 3.05 -20.47 -5.19
CA ASP A 301 1.98 -20.51 -6.21
C ASP A 301 0.57 -20.30 -5.64
N VAL A 302 0.45 -19.86 -4.39
CA VAL A 302 -0.83 -19.44 -3.79
C VAL A 302 -1.26 -18.13 -4.46
N LYS A 303 -2.54 -18.01 -4.79
CA LYS A 303 -3.09 -16.80 -5.41
C LYS A 303 -4.21 -16.23 -4.56
N THR A 304 -4.18 -14.92 -4.34
CA THR A 304 -5.27 -14.21 -3.66
C THR A 304 -5.81 -13.07 -4.50
N GLU A 305 -7.01 -12.64 -4.15
CA GLU A 305 -7.73 -11.61 -4.89
C GLU A 305 -8.53 -10.71 -3.95
N ALA A 306 -8.37 -9.40 -4.11
CA ALA A 306 -9.21 -8.40 -3.43
C ALA A 306 -10.58 -8.38 -4.12
N PRO A 307 -11.68 -8.72 -3.44
CA PRO A 307 -12.93 -9.11 -4.12
C PRO A 307 -13.53 -8.06 -5.05
N LEU A 308 -13.85 -6.87 -4.55
CA LEU A 308 -14.50 -5.83 -5.37
C LEU A 308 -13.50 -5.13 -6.29
N VAL A 309 -12.33 -4.85 -5.79
CA VAL A 309 -11.30 -4.13 -6.55
C VAL A 309 -10.70 -5.02 -7.63
N GLY A 310 -10.58 -6.31 -7.37
CA GLY A 310 -10.18 -7.32 -8.38
C GLY A 310 -11.15 -7.39 -9.55
N LEU A 311 -12.46 -7.31 -9.28
CA LEU A 311 -13.47 -7.22 -10.34
C LEU A 311 -13.31 -5.94 -11.17
N LEU A 312 -13.08 -4.79 -10.51
CA LEU A 312 -12.85 -3.52 -11.20
C LEU A 312 -11.58 -3.55 -12.06
N ALA A 313 -10.50 -4.15 -11.55
CA ALA A 313 -9.26 -4.35 -12.30
C ALA A 313 -9.49 -5.20 -13.55
N THR A 314 -10.24 -6.28 -13.39
CA THR A 314 -10.63 -7.18 -14.49
C THR A 314 -11.40 -6.42 -15.57
N LEU A 315 -12.38 -5.61 -15.16
CA LEU A 315 -13.16 -4.78 -16.07
C LEU A 315 -12.29 -3.73 -16.79
N GLN A 316 -11.33 -3.14 -16.08
CA GLN A 316 -10.40 -2.18 -16.66
C GLN A 316 -9.48 -2.83 -17.70
N GLU A 317 -8.99 -4.05 -17.43
CA GLU A 317 -8.15 -4.82 -18.35
C GLU A 317 -8.92 -5.17 -19.64
N ILE A 318 -10.18 -5.60 -19.50
CA ILE A 318 -11.08 -5.84 -20.63
C ILE A 318 -11.27 -4.54 -21.43
N SER A 319 -11.34 -3.37 -20.77
CA SER A 319 -11.56 -2.08 -21.43
C SER A 319 -10.35 -1.57 -22.21
N LYS A 320 -9.15 -1.79 -21.72
CA LYS A 320 -7.91 -1.35 -22.40
C LYS A 320 -7.79 -1.92 -23.82
N SER A 321 -8.42 -3.04 -24.08
CA SER A 321 -8.40 -3.69 -25.38
C SER A 321 -9.53 -3.21 -26.34
N SER A 322 -10.30 -2.16 -25.97
CA SER A 322 -11.44 -1.71 -26.78
C SER A 322 -11.55 -0.19 -26.95
N THR A 323 -12.11 0.20 -28.07
CA THR A 323 -12.55 1.56 -28.41
C THR A 323 -13.75 2.07 -27.58
N HIS A 324 -14.24 1.26 -26.63
CA HIS A 324 -15.45 1.56 -25.85
C HIS A 324 -15.15 2.13 -24.44
N SER A 325 -13.90 2.52 -24.17
CA SER A 325 -13.54 3.12 -22.87
C SER A 325 -14.32 4.43 -22.58
N ASP A 326 -14.69 5.15 -23.63
CA ASP A 326 -15.41 6.42 -23.50
C ASP A 326 -16.86 6.20 -23.04
N ASN A 327 -17.50 5.12 -23.48
CA ASN A 327 -18.86 4.77 -23.05
C ASN A 327 -18.94 4.48 -21.54
N LEU A 328 -17.89 3.88 -20.97
CA LEU A 328 -17.84 3.63 -19.53
C LEU A 328 -17.62 4.92 -18.73
N LYS A 329 -16.80 5.84 -19.26
CA LYS A 329 -16.61 7.17 -18.67
C LYS A 329 -17.90 7.97 -18.69
N ASP A 330 -18.66 7.89 -19.80
CA ASP A 330 -19.94 8.57 -19.97
C ASP A 330 -21.02 7.98 -19.05
N ALA A 331 -21.09 6.66 -18.94
CA ALA A 331 -21.98 5.98 -17.99
C ALA A 331 -21.64 6.34 -16.53
N TRP A 332 -20.35 6.42 -16.21
CA TRP A 332 -19.87 6.84 -14.89
C TRP A 332 -20.23 8.30 -14.59
N LYS A 333 -20.03 9.18 -15.58
CA LYS A 333 -20.38 10.61 -15.48
C LYS A 333 -21.88 10.79 -15.29
N GLY A 334 -22.69 10.11 -16.10
CA GLY A 334 -24.16 10.15 -16.00
C GLY A 334 -24.65 9.60 -14.65
N ALA A 335 -24.11 8.49 -14.19
CA ALA A 335 -24.44 7.93 -12.88
C ALA A 335 -24.13 8.93 -11.74
N ARG A 336 -22.99 9.62 -11.84
CA ARG A 336 -22.58 10.65 -10.86
C ARG A 336 -23.56 11.83 -10.84
N GLU A 337 -24.03 12.28 -11.99
CA GLU A 337 -25.01 13.35 -12.11
C GLU A 337 -26.35 12.93 -11.45
N GLU A 338 -26.84 11.73 -11.76
CA GLU A 338 -28.06 11.18 -11.16
C GLU A 338 -27.94 11.01 -9.63
N PHE A 339 -26.78 10.58 -9.14
CA PHE A 339 -26.53 10.48 -7.69
C PHE A 339 -26.53 11.87 -7.03
N SER A 340 -25.97 12.89 -7.70
CA SER A 340 -25.94 14.25 -7.16
C SER A 340 -27.34 14.88 -7.13
N GLU A 341 -28.23 14.45 -8.02
CA GLU A 341 -29.64 14.88 -8.06
C GLU A 341 -30.56 14.06 -7.14
N GLY A 342 -30.00 13.09 -6.42
CA GLY A 342 -30.73 12.28 -5.45
C GLY A 342 -31.41 11.03 -6.02
N SER A 343 -31.23 10.75 -7.29
CA SER A 343 -31.85 9.62 -7.99
C SER A 343 -30.99 8.35 -7.92
N ARG A 344 -30.93 7.74 -6.75
CA ARG A 344 -30.07 6.57 -6.47
C ARG A 344 -30.36 5.38 -7.40
N ARG A 345 -31.63 5.15 -7.75
CA ARG A 345 -32.04 4.00 -8.56
C ARG A 345 -31.61 4.17 -10.02
N GLU A 346 -31.70 5.39 -10.54
CA GLU A 346 -31.32 5.70 -11.92
C GLU A 346 -29.79 5.73 -12.07
N GLY A 347 -29.06 6.27 -11.10
CA GLY A 347 -27.60 6.23 -11.06
C GLY A 347 -27.05 4.80 -11.10
N LEU A 348 -27.62 3.90 -10.28
CA LEU A 348 -27.27 2.48 -10.30
C LEU A 348 -27.61 1.83 -11.65
N ARG A 349 -28.78 2.18 -12.23
CA ARG A 349 -29.20 1.65 -13.53
C ARG A 349 -28.27 2.07 -14.66
N GLN A 350 -27.80 3.31 -14.66
CA GLN A 350 -26.82 3.81 -15.63
C GLN A 350 -25.48 3.11 -15.49
N LEU A 351 -25.02 2.93 -14.24
CA LEU A 351 -23.77 2.22 -13.94
C LEU A 351 -23.83 0.77 -14.45
N PHE A 352 -24.90 0.04 -14.12
CA PHE A 352 -25.08 -1.34 -14.56
C PHE A 352 -25.35 -1.44 -16.08
N GLY A 353 -26.01 -0.43 -16.66
CA GLY A 353 -26.22 -0.33 -18.11
C GLY A 353 -24.87 -0.19 -18.85
N GLY A 354 -24.05 0.77 -18.43
CA GLY A 354 -22.72 0.98 -18.98
C GLY A 354 -21.83 -0.25 -18.86
N LEU A 355 -21.90 -0.94 -17.71
CA LEU A 355 -21.18 -2.20 -17.50
C LEU A 355 -21.63 -3.30 -18.47
N LYS A 356 -22.92 -3.39 -18.74
CA LYS A 356 -23.49 -4.41 -19.65
C LYS A 356 -23.08 -4.16 -21.12
N ASP A 357 -23.11 -2.92 -21.55
CA ASP A 357 -22.72 -2.54 -22.93
C ASP A 357 -21.18 -2.64 -23.14
N PHE A 358 -20.45 -2.58 -22.06
CA PHE A 358 -19.00 -2.67 -22.00
C PHE A 358 -18.49 -4.11 -22.18
N VAL A 359 -19.26 -5.12 -21.75
CA VAL A 359 -18.86 -6.53 -21.82
C VAL A 359 -19.37 -7.15 -23.14
N ASP A 360 -18.61 -6.92 -24.23
CA ASP A 360 -18.83 -7.72 -25.45
C ASP A 360 -18.22 -9.11 -25.24
N VAL A 361 -19.02 -10.00 -24.68
CA VAL A 361 -18.62 -11.37 -24.29
C VAL A 361 -18.25 -12.23 -25.51
N LYS A 362 -18.78 -11.92 -26.70
CA LYS A 362 -18.57 -12.75 -27.89
C LYS A 362 -17.19 -12.54 -28.56
N GLY A 363 -16.66 -11.33 -28.50
CA GLY A 363 -15.34 -11.04 -29.08
C GLY A 363 -14.16 -11.42 -28.19
N ARG A 364 -14.42 -11.84 -26.94
CA ARG A 364 -13.38 -11.97 -25.90
C ARG A 364 -13.49 -13.24 -25.06
N ALA A 365 -14.04 -14.29 -25.66
CA ALA A 365 -14.26 -15.56 -24.96
C ALA A 365 -12.98 -16.11 -24.30
N GLU A 366 -11.83 -15.96 -24.93
CA GLU A 366 -10.56 -16.42 -24.37
C GLU A 366 -10.13 -15.60 -23.14
N THR A 367 -10.16 -14.26 -23.25
CA THR A 367 -9.83 -13.35 -22.14
C THR A 367 -10.77 -13.58 -20.94
N VAL A 368 -12.06 -13.70 -21.23
CA VAL A 368 -13.09 -13.96 -20.20
C VAL A 368 -12.86 -15.36 -19.55
N GLN A 369 -12.52 -16.38 -20.36
CA GLN A 369 -12.21 -17.70 -19.83
C GLN A 369 -10.97 -17.68 -18.91
N ASP A 370 -9.93 -16.97 -19.30
CA ASP A 370 -8.72 -16.87 -18.49
C ASP A 370 -8.99 -16.09 -17.19
N LEU A 371 -9.81 -15.04 -17.25
CA LEU A 371 -10.25 -14.31 -16.05
C LEU A 371 -11.03 -15.23 -15.10
N PHE A 372 -11.94 -16.04 -15.63
CA PHE A 372 -12.68 -17.03 -14.82
C PHE A 372 -11.77 -18.11 -14.25
N LYS A 373 -10.75 -18.55 -14.98
CA LYS A 373 -9.76 -19.51 -14.47
C LYS A 373 -8.98 -18.94 -13.29
N VAL A 374 -8.48 -17.70 -13.42
CA VAL A 374 -7.76 -17.01 -12.35
C VAL A 374 -8.68 -16.90 -11.12
N HIS A 375 -9.87 -16.35 -11.30
CA HIS A 375 -10.84 -16.19 -10.21
C HIS A 375 -11.18 -17.51 -9.51
N LYS A 376 -11.28 -18.60 -10.25
CA LYS A 376 -11.62 -19.94 -9.70
C LYS A 376 -10.46 -20.56 -8.89
N SER A 377 -9.24 -20.09 -9.11
CA SER A 377 -8.03 -20.59 -8.43
C SER A 377 -7.51 -19.64 -7.34
N THR A 378 -8.16 -18.49 -7.15
CA THR A 378 -7.73 -17.50 -6.15
C THR A 378 -8.51 -17.62 -4.84
N VAL A 379 -7.83 -17.34 -3.74
CA VAL A 379 -8.45 -17.16 -2.42
C VAL A 379 -8.88 -15.69 -2.30
N ASN A 380 -10.07 -15.48 -1.78
CA ASN A 380 -10.62 -14.13 -1.59
C ASN A 380 -10.03 -13.52 -0.31
N ASP A 381 -9.53 -12.28 -0.38
CA ASP A 381 -8.88 -11.58 0.75
C ASP A 381 -9.80 -11.39 1.96
N LEU A 382 -11.11 -11.31 1.76
CA LEU A 382 -12.06 -11.02 2.84
C LEU A 382 -12.97 -12.22 3.20
N PHE A 383 -12.99 -13.25 2.37
CA PHE A 383 -13.87 -14.38 2.60
C PHE A 383 -13.16 -15.54 3.30
N SER A 384 -13.69 -15.93 4.45
CA SER A 384 -13.34 -17.18 5.09
C SER A 384 -14.62 -17.94 5.42
N SER A 385 -14.66 -19.23 5.15
CA SER A 385 -15.80 -20.07 5.51
C SER A 385 -16.00 -20.15 7.04
N ASP A 386 -14.91 -19.97 7.79
CA ASP A 386 -14.95 -19.93 9.25
C ASP A 386 -15.47 -18.58 9.78
N ASP A 387 -15.19 -17.49 9.06
CA ASP A 387 -15.63 -16.13 9.46
C ASP A 387 -16.11 -15.37 8.21
N PRO A 388 -17.34 -15.61 7.74
CA PRO A 388 -17.82 -15.02 6.50
C PRO A 388 -18.28 -13.54 6.62
N LYS A 389 -18.51 -13.04 7.83
CA LYS A 389 -19.08 -11.70 8.05
C LYS A 389 -18.19 -10.53 7.57
N PRO A 390 -16.83 -10.60 7.62
CA PRO A 390 -16.01 -9.55 7.05
C PRO A 390 -16.32 -9.19 5.59
N MET A 391 -16.89 -10.11 4.82
CA MET A 391 -17.37 -9.81 3.46
C MET A 391 -18.39 -8.66 3.40
N LEU A 392 -19.11 -8.38 4.49
CA LEU A 392 -20.00 -7.23 4.58
C LEU A 392 -19.21 -5.92 4.48
N GLY A 393 -17.97 -5.92 4.94
CA GLY A 393 -17.05 -4.79 4.81
C GLY A 393 -16.56 -4.56 3.38
N ALA A 394 -16.71 -5.53 2.46
CA ALA A 394 -16.40 -5.32 1.04
C ALA A 394 -17.28 -4.23 0.41
N LEU A 395 -18.42 -3.94 1.01
CA LEU A 395 -19.30 -2.84 0.59
C LEU A 395 -18.84 -1.46 1.09
N TYR A 396 -17.82 -1.41 1.94
CA TYR A 396 -17.29 -0.18 2.54
C TYR A 396 -16.93 0.88 1.49
N PRO A 397 -16.21 0.57 0.39
CA PRO A 397 -15.91 1.58 -0.64
C PRO A 397 -17.18 2.18 -1.27
N LEU A 398 -18.24 1.38 -1.42
CA LEU A 398 -19.50 1.85 -1.93
C LEU A 398 -20.20 2.79 -0.93
N VAL A 399 -20.11 2.47 0.37
CA VAL A 399 -20.67 3.32 1.45
C VAL A 399 -19.93 4.67 1.49
N VAL A 400 -18.61 4.65 1.38
CA VAL A 400 -17.80 5.89 1.32
C VAL A 400 -18.18 6.73 0.11
N PHE A 401 -18.32 6.08 -1.05
CA PHE A 401 -18.75 6.76 -2.29
C PHE A 401 -20.12 7.43 -2.12
N LEU A 402 -21.10 6.70 -1.56
CA LEU A 402 -22.44 7.22 -1.33
C LEU A 402 -22.48 8.37 -0.33
N LYS A 403 -21.56 8.36 0.65
CA LYS A 403 -21.49 9.39 1.70
C LYS A 403 -20.76 10.66 1.25
N HIS A 404 -19.69 10.52 0.48
CA HIS A 404 -18.78 11.63 0.15
C HIS A 404 -18.77 12.03 -1.33
N GLY A 405 -19.46 11.28 -2.19
CA GLY A 405 -19.51 11.54 -3.64
C GLY A 405 -18.19 11.30 -4.37
N LYS A 406 -17.20 10.76 -3.67
CA LYS A 406 -15.88 10.42 -4.22
C LYS A 406 -15.50 9.02 -3.76
N ILE A 407 -15.00 8.19 -4.67
CA ILE A 407 -14.28 6.99 -4.28
C ILE A 407 -12.87 7.51 -3.93
N ASN A 408 -12.55 7.53 -2.64
CA ASN A 408 -11.18 7.81 -2.25
C ASN A 408 -10.37 6.55 -2.56
N MET A 409 -9.56 6.61 -3.60
CA MET A 409 -8.72 5.50 -4.04
C MET A 409 -7.74 5.06 -2.93
N GLU A 410 -7.33 5.98 -2.08
CA GLU A 410 -6.49 5.69 -0.91
C GLU A 410 -7.14 4.67 0.02
N LEU A 411 -8.46 4.80 0.22
CA LEU A 411 -9.22 3.87 1.06
C LEU A 411 -9.44 2.49 0.42
N LEU A 412 -9.33 2.42 -0.91
CA LEU A 412 -9.48 1.15 -1.65
C LEU A 412 -8.16 0.37 -1.75
N THR A 413 -7.05 1.08 -1.75
CA THR A 413 -5.74 0.48 -2.06
C THR A 413 -4.81 0.36 -0.85
N SER A 414 -5.21 0.86 0.32
CA SER A 414 -4.41 0.86 1.56
C SER A 414 -3.03 1.54 1.43
N GLU A 415 -2.89 2.47 0.49
CA GLU A 415 -1.62 3.11 0.14
C GLU A 415 -1.56 4.61 0.52
N SER A 416 -1.95 4.98 1.72
CA SER A 416 -1.68 6.34 2.22
C SER A 416 -0.42 6.34 3.07
N GLY A 417 0.52 7.19 2.74
CA GLY A 417 1.74 7.40 3.51
C GLY A 417 1.53 8.37 4.68
N PRO A 418 2.56 8.65 5.43
CA PRO A 418 2.49 9.66 6.49
C PRO A 418 2.14 11.02 5.90
N PRO A 419 1.59 11.92 6.71
CA PRO A 419 1.34 13.28 6.27
C PRO A 419 2.64 13.91 5.78
N THR A 420 2.57 14.63 4.68
CA THR A 420 3.73 15.33 4.15
C THR A 420 4.12 16.51 5.06
N ALA A 421 5.38 16.89 5.08
CA ALA A 421 5.89 18.00 5.89
C ALA A 421 5.12 19.32 5.63
N ALA A 422 4.47 19.44 4.47
CA ALA A 422 3.63 20.59 4.14
C ALA A 422 2.33 20.66 4.97
N GLU A 423 1.80 19.50 5.39
CA GLU A 423 0.58 19.44 6.21
C GLU A 423 0.85 19.76 7.69
N GLU A 424 2.10 19.56 8.16
CA GLU A 424 2.50 19.88 9.54
C GLU A 424 2.69 21.40 9.76
N SER A 425 3.00 22.17 8.69
CA SER A 425 3.30 23.60 8.82
C SER A 425 2.06 24.50 8.98
N GLU A 426 0.86 23.99 8.69
CA GLU A 426 -0.39 24.76 8.85
C GLU A 426 -0.94 24.76 10.29
N GLU A 427 -0.51 23.81 11.14
CA GLU A 427 -1.00 23.72 12.53
C GLU A 427 -0.18 24.52 13.55
N ASP A 428 1.07 24.93 13.22
CA ASP A 428 1.92 25.73 14.12
C ASP A 428 1.81 27.25 13.88
N SER A 429 0.91 27.72 13.00
CA SER A 429 0.64 29.13 12.76
C SER A 429 -0.78 29.50 13.27
#